data_f2698b5f7d3aaf86c8c7bc045dc0f12f
#
_entry.id   f2698b5f7d3aaf86c8c7bc045dc0f12f
#
_cell.length_a   1.000
_cell.length_b   1.000
_cell.length_c   1.000
_cell.angle_alpha   90.00
_cell.angle_beta   90.00
_cell.angle_gamma   90.00
#
_symmetry.space_group_name_H-M   'P 1'
#
loop_
_entity.id
_entity.type
_entity.pdbx_description
1 polymer ?
#
loop_
_entity_poly.entity_id
_entity_poly.type
_entity_poly.pdbx_seq_one_letter_code
_entity_poly.pdbx_strand_id
1 'polypeptide(L)'
;MEICIVSGARPNFIKVAPLIRQIDNLRREGSPISYSLVYTGCQGDPTLEGTLFDDLSIHLPDEYLGVDCENLNELTGQVMSRFEVYLQQHPTNAVVVVDDLASTMAAAIVTKKQ
;
A
#
# COMPACT_ATOMS: atom_id res chain seq x y z
N MET A 1 6.87 6.40 14.75
CA MET A 1 6.45 5.07 14.28
C MET A 1 6.11 5.13 12.80
N GLU A 2 6.77 4.31 12.03
CA GLU A 2 6.57 4.25 10.58
C GLU A 2 5.66 3.09 10.22
N ILE A 3 4.54 3.38 9.54
CA ILE A 3 3.58 2.37 9.08
C ILE A 3 3.58 2.35 7.56
N CYS A 4 3.66 1.16 6.97
CA CYS A 4 3.50 0.97 5.53
C CYS A 4 2.13 0.36 5.26
N ILE A 5 1.32 1.05 4.46
CA ILE A 5 -0.03 0.59 4.08
C ILE A 5 0.05 0.13 2.63
N VAL A 6 -0.29 -1.15 2.39
CA VAL A 6 -0.21 -1.74 1.06
C VAL A 6 -1.61 -1.94 0.50
N SER A 7 -1.84 -1.42 -0.70
CA SER A 7 -3.09 -1.59 -1.43
C SER A 7 -2.82 -2.26 -2.77
N GLY A 8 -3.63 -3.25 -3.13
CA GLY A 8 -3.50 -3.98 -4.37
C GLY A 8 -4.62 -3.74 -5.38
N ALA A 9 -5.66 -3.01 -4.99
CA ALA A 9 -6.79 -2.73 -5.85
C ALA A 9 -7.63 -1.58 -5.27
N ARG A 10 -8.54 -1.05 -6.10
CA ARG A 10 -9.42 0.05 -5.70
C ARG A 10 -10.17 -0.22 -4.38
N PRO A 11 -10.79 -1.40 -4.14
CA PRO A 11 -11.49 -1.63 -2.86
C PRO A 11 -10.59 -1.52 -1.64
N ASN A 12 -9.30 -1.82 -1.77
CA ASN A 12 -8.35 -1.68 -0.66
C ASN A 12 -8.21 -0.23 -0.23
N PHE A 13 -8.17 0.71 -1.19
CA PHE A 13 -8.08 2.15 -0.87
C PHE A 13 -9.31 2.61 -0.10
N ILE A 14 -10.49 2.14 -0.49
CA ILE A 14 -11.73 2.47 0.20
C ILE A 14 -11.68 1.99 1.66
N LYS A 15 -11.13 0.80 1.88
CA LYS A 15 -11.05 0.21 3.23
C LYS A 15 -9.99 0.88 4.12
N VAL A 16 -8.87 1.32 3.53
CA VAL A 16 -7.80 1.94 4.33
C VAL A 16 -7.97 3.45 4.49
N ALA A 17 -8.83 4.09 3.70
CA ALA A 17 -9.00 5.54 3.76
C ALA A 17 -9.37 6.06 5.16
N PRO A 18 -10.28 5.43 5.93
CA PRO A 18 -10.54 5.87 7.29
C PRO A 18 -9.32 5.80 8.20
N LEU A 19 -8.49 4.77 8.05
CA LEU A 19 -7.25 4.63 8.81
C LEU A 19 -6.27 5.74 8.44
N ILE A 20 -6.10 6.03 7.16
CA ILE A 20 -5.21 7.09 6.69
C ILE A 20 -5.65 8.44 7.23
N ARG A 21 -6.95 8.73 7.17
CA ARG A 21 -7.49 9.99 7.70
C ARG A 21 -7.26 10.12 9.20
N GLN A 22 -7.38 9.03 9.95
CA GLN A 22 -7.12 9.03 11.39
C GLN A 22 -5.63 9.28 11.69
N ILE A 23 -4.73 8.66 10.92
CA ILE A 23 -3.30 8.90 11.07
C ILE A 23 -2.97 10.36 10.78
N ASP A 24 -3.54 10.94 9.72
CA ASP A 24 -3.34 12.34 9.39
C ASP A 24 -3.80 13.25 10.53
N ASN A 25 -4.94 12.95 11.16
CA ASN A 25 -5.44 13.71 12.29
C ASN A 25 -4.50 13.62 13.49
N LEU A 26 -3.99 12.43 13.79
CA LEU A 26 -3.03 12.23 14.89
C LEU A 26 -1.74 13.02 14.65
N ARG A 27 -1.26 13.06 13.42
CA ARG A 27 -0.07 13.85 13.07
C ARG A 27 -0.29 15.33 13.27
N ARG A 28 -1.46 15.85 12.94
CA ARG A 28 -1.80 17.26 13.18
C ARG A 28 -1.82 17.59 14.68
N GLU A 29 -2.12 16.60 15.52
CA GLU A 29 -2.12 16.74 16.96
C GLU A 29 -0.72 16.56 17.58
N GLY A 30 0.30 16.32 16.75
CA GLY A 30 1.68 16.20 17.20
C GLY A 30 2.15 14.78 17.47
N SER A 31 1.36 13.77 17.10
CA SER A 31 1.79 12.37 17.27
C SER A 31 2.99 12.05 16.36
N PRO A 32 3.97 11.26 16.84
CA PRO A 32 5.13 10.88 16.04
C PRO A 32 4.84 9.77 15.01
N ILE A 33 3.58 9.42 14.79
CA ILE A 33 3.19 8.41 13.82
C ILE A 33 3.30 8.95 12.39
N SER A 34 3.85 8.14 11.48
CA SER A 34 3.90 8.46 10.05
C SER A 34 3.58 7.21 9.25
N TYR A 35 3.20 7.40 7.98
CA TYR A 35 2.86 6.27 7.12
C TYR A 35 3.32 6.53 5.70
N SER A 36 3.46 5.45 4.94
CA SER A 36 3.56 5.49 3.48
C SER A 36 2.47 4.61 2.89
N LEU A 37 1.90 5.04 1.77
CA LEU A 37 0.87 4.31 1.03
C LEU A 37 1.50 3.73 -0.22
N VAL A 38 1.50 2.40 -0.34
CA VAL A 38 2.12 1.68 -1.45
C VAL A 38 1.04 0.99 -2.28
N TYR A 39 1.02 1.24 -3.57
CA TYR A 39 0.17 0.52 -4.52
C TYR A 39 1.02 -0.50 -5.26
N THR A 40 0.53 -1.74 -5.36
CA THR A 40 1.29 -2.82 -6.02
C THR A 40 1.30 -2.70 -7.55
N GLY A 41 0.32 -2.01 -8.13
CA GLY A 41 0.21 -1.83 -9.58
C GLY A 41 1.02 -0.66 -10.12
N CYS A 42 0.69 -0.26 -11.35
CA CYS A 42 1.41 0.78 -12.08
C CYS A 42 0.79 2.15 -11.89
N GLN A 43 1.63 3.18 -11.96
CA GLN A 43 1.16 4.56 -12.02
C GLN A 43 0.35 4.75 -13.31
N GLY A 44 -0.79 5.43 -13.20
CA GLY A 44 -1.66 5.64 -14.34
C GLY A 44 -2.62 4.49 -14.64
N ASP A 45 -2.74 3.54 -13.71
CA ASP A 45 -3.71 2.45 -13.81
C ASP A 45 -5.12 3.03 -13.98
N PRO A 46 -5.85 2.66 -15.07
CA PRO A 46 -7.17 3.23 -15.32
C PRO A 46 -8.23 2.86 -14.28
N THR A 47 -8.00 1.83 -13.47
CA THR A 47 -8.92 1.48 -12.39
C THR A 47 -8.79 2.43 -11.20
N LEU A 48 -7.71 3.21 -11.14
CA LEU A 48 -7.47 4.21 -10.10
C LEU A 48 -7.65 5.61 -10.70
N GLU A 49 -8.90 6.02 -10.87
CA GLU A 49 -9.22 7.34 -11.38
C GLU A 49 -8.73 8.43 -10.43
N GLY A 50 -8.31 9.57 -10.99
CA GLY A 50 -7.79 10.67 -10.18
C GLY A 50 -8.75 11.16 -9.11
N THR A 51 -10.06 11.11 -9.37
CA THR A 51 -11.09 11.52 -8.42
C THR A 51 -11.24 10.58 -7.23
N LEU A 52 -10.77 9.32 -7.34
CA LEU A 52 -10.89 8.35 -6.25
C LEU A 52 -10.24 8.87 -4.97
N PHE A 53 -9.02 9.37 -5.07
CA PHE A 53 -8.27 9.84 -3.90
C PHE A 53 -8.88 11.13 -3.32
N ASP A 54 -9.35 12.02 -4.17
CA ASP A 54 -10.06 13.22 -3.74
C ASP A 54 -11.35 12.86 -3.01
N ASP A 55 -12.13 11.93 -3.55
CA ASP A 55 -13.39 11.47 -2.95
C ASP A 55 -13.17 10.82 -1.59
N LEU A 56 -12.05 10.09 -1.42
CA LEU A 56 -11.69 9.45 -0.16
C LEU A 56 -10.98 10.39 0.80
N SER A 57 -10.64 11.60 0.38
CA SER A 57 -9.89 12.59 1.17
C SER A 57 -8.54 12.06 1.64
N ILE A 58 -7.84 11.38 0.74
CA ILE A 58 -6.47 10.90 0.97
C ILE A 58 -5.59 11.33 -0.20
N HIS A 59 -4.28 11.36 0.03
CA HIS A 59 -3.36 11.70 -1.04
C HIS A 59 -3.07 10.49 -1.94
N LEU A 60 -2.41 10.73 -3.07
CA LEU A 60 -1.99 9.68 -3.98
C LEU A 60 -0.97 8.75 -3.31
N PRO A 61 -0.84 7.49 -3.79
CA PRO A 61 0.18 6.60 -3.25
C PRO A 61 1.58 7.21 -3.29
N ASP A 62 2.37 6.90 -2.27
CA ASP A 62 3.76 7.36 -2.18
C ASP A 62 4.66 6.53 -3.09
N GLU A 63 4.31 5.28 -3.35
CA GLU A 63 5.10 4.36 -4.17
C GLU A 63 4.19 3.46 -5.00
N TYR A 64 4.60 3.19 -6.23
CA TYR A 64 3.96 2.24 -7.14
C TYR A 64 4.96 1.13 -7.41
N LEU A 65 4.64 -0.12 -7.05
CA LEU A 65 5.54 -1.25 -7.30
C LEU A 65 5.62 -1.62 -8.79
N GLY A 66 4.62 -1.22 -9.57
CA GLY A 66 4.64 -1.38 -11.01
C GLY A 66 4.42 -2.81 -11.48
N VAL A 67 3.72 -3.63 -10.71
CA VAL A 67 3.45 -5.02 -11.08
C VAL A 67 2.25 -5.06 -12.02
N ASP A 68 2.43 -5.66 -13.20
CA ASP A 68 1.40 -5.80 -14.23
C ASP A 68 1.49 -7.19 -14.82
N CYS A 69 0.84 -8.16 -14.18
CA CYS A 69 0.85 -9.56 -14.57
C CYS A 69 -0.56 -10.12 -14.52
N GLU A 70 -0.92 -10.91 -15.55
CA GLU A 70 -2.21 -11.61 -15.58
C GLU A 70 -2.16 -12.93 -14.81
N ASN A 71 -1.00 -13.60 -14.81
CA ASN A 71 -0.81 -14.86 -14.09
C ASN A 71 -0.63 -14.60 -12.59
N LEU A 72 -1.46 -15.26 -11.77
CA LEU A 72 -1.44 -15.03 -10.32
C LEU A 72 -0.11 -15.41 -9.66
N ASN A 73 0.53 -16.47 -10.13
CA ASN A 73 1.82 -16.90 -9.56
C ASN A 73 2.91 -15.87 -9.86
N GLU A 74 2.93 -15.37 -11.09
CA GLU A 74 3.88 -14.35 -11.50
C GLU A 74 3.63 -13.03 -10.79
N LEU A 75 2.36 -12.63 -10.67
CA LEU A 75 1.96 -11.45 -9.92
C LEU A 75 2.46 -11.54 -8.47
N THR A 76 2.18 -12.66 -7.80
CA THR A 76 2.58 -12.89 -6.43
C THR A 76 4.10 -12.79 -6.27
N GLY A 77 4.85 -13.44 -7.16
CA GLY A 77 6.30 -13.42 -7.14
C GLY A 77 6.88 -12.02 -7.35
N GLN A 78 6.33 -11.26 -8.29
CA GLN A 78 6.80 -9.90 -8.56
C GLN A 78 6.49 -8.95 -7.40
N VAL A 79 5.31 -9.06 -6.81
CA VAL A 79 4.97 -8.24 -5.63
C VAL A 79 5.93 -8.56 -4.49
N MET A 80 6.21 -9.84 -4.24
CA MET A 80 7.15 -10.24 -3.20
C MET A 80 8.53 -9.62 -3.42
N SER A 81 9.07 -9.75 -4.64
CA SER A 81 10.40 -9.24 -4.98
C SER A 81 10.48 -7.72 -4.84
N ARG A 82 9.52 -7.01 -5.39
CA ARG A 82 9.53 -5.54 -5.40
C ARG A 82 9.24 -4.95 -4.03
N PHE A 83 8.33 -5.56 -3.28
CA PHE A 83 8.03 -5.09 -1.94
C PHE A 83 9.19 -5.34 -0.98
N GLU A 84 9.90 -6.45 -1.13
CA GLU A 84 11.09 -6.72 -0.34
C GLU A 84 12.13 -5.62 -0.54
N VAL A 85 12.40 -5.23 -1.79
CA VAL A 85 13.33 -4.13 -2.10
C VAL A 85 12.84 -2.81 -1.46
N TYR A 86 11.54 -2.56 -1.55
CA TYR A 86 10.96 -1.35 -0.95
C TYR A 86 11.20 -1.31 0.56
N LEU A 87 10.95 -2.41 1.27
CA LEU A 87 11.14 -2.48 2.72
C LEU A 87 12.61 -2.35 3.13
N GLN A 88 13.53 -2.85 2.31
CA GLN A 88 14.96 -2.70 2.56
C GLN A 88 15.39 -1.23 2.48
N GLN A 89 14.75 -0.45 1.62
CA GLN A 89 15.07 0.96 1.42
C GLN A 89 14.27 1.89 2.35
N HIS A 90 13.15 1.40 2.89
CA HIS A 90 12.24 2.19 3.72
C HIS A 90 11.93 1.44 5.02
N PRO A 91 12.79 1.56 6.05
CA PRO A 91 12.57 0.88 7.34
C PRO A 91 11.19 1.19 7.89
N THR A 92 10.47 0.15 8.30
CA THR A 92 9.07 0.23 8.68
C THR A 92 8.84 -0.54 9.97
N ASN A 93 8.05 0.02 10.89
CA ASN A 93 7.71 -0.64 12.15
C ASN A 93 6.54 -1.61 12.00
N ALA A 94 5.59 -1.30 11.10
CA ALA A 94 4.40 -2.12 10.89
C ALA A 94 3.94 -2.02 9.45
N VAL A 95 3.40 -3.11 8.91
CA VAL A 95 2.80 -3.16 7.58
C VAL A 95 1.33 -3.51 7.74
N VAL A 96 0.46 -2.71 7.12
CA VAL A 96 -0.99 -2.93 7.12
C VAL A 96 -1.40 -3.42 5.74
N VAL A 97 -2.04 -4.57 5.69
CA VAL A 97 -2.62 -5.13 4.46
C VAL A 97 -4.09 -5.42 4.69
N VAL A 98 -4.89 -5.34 3.63
CA VAL A 98 -6.34 -5.61 3.71
C VAL A 98 -6.74 -6.55 2.60
N ASP A 99 -7.80 -7.32 2.85
CA ASP A 99 -8.33 -8.34 1.94
C ASP A 99 -7.34 -9.50 1.72
N ASP A 100 -7.73 -10.41 0.83
CA ASP A 100 -6.95 -11.62 0.52
C ASP A 100 -6.62 -11.74 -0.96
N LEU A 101 -6.38 -10.61 -1.61
CA LEU A 101 -5.86 -10.59 -2.97
C LEU A 101 -4.45 -11.17 -3.00
N ALA A 102 -4.05 -11.75 -4.15
CA ALA A 102 -2.73 -12.33 -4.31
C ALA A 102 -1.60 -11.34 -3.96
N SER A 103 -1.72 -10.09 -4.38
CA SER A 103 -0.74 -9.05 -4.07
C SER A 103 -0.67 -8.74 -2.57
N THR A 104 -1.82 -8.73 -1.88
CA THR A 104 -1.88 -8.53 -0.45
C THR A 104 -1.21 -9.68 0.31
N MET A 105 -1.49 -10.91 -0.10
CA MET A 105 -0.86 -12.10 0.49
C MET A 105 0.64 -12.10 0.26
N ALA A 106 1.10 -11.72 -0.93
CA ALA A 106 2.52 -11.63 -1.24
C ALA A 106 3.22 -10.62 -0.33
N ALA A 107 2.62 -9.44 -0.13
CA ALA A 107 3.16 -8.42 0.76
C ALA A 107 3.22 -8.90 2.21
N ALA A 108 2.19 -9.62 2.67
CA ALA A 108 2.16 -10.17 4.01
C ALA A 108 3.26 -11.22 4.23
N ILE A 109 3.51 -12.08 3.24
CA ILE A 109 4.58 -13.08 3.30
C ILE A 109 5.94 -12.40 3.43
N VAL A 110 6.21 -11.40 2.60
CA VAL A 110 7.47 -10.65 2.64
C VAL A 110 7.65 -9.99 4.01
N THR A 111 6.60 -9.36 4.51
CA THR A 111 6.63 -8.69 5.81
C THR A 111 7.00 -9.66 6.94
N LYS A 112 6.43 -10.85 6.91
CA LYS A 112 6.70 -11.85 7.95
C LYS A 112 8.14 -12.34 7.93
N LYS A 113 8.81 -12.31 6.77
CA LYS A 113 10.21 -12.72 6.63
C LYS A 113 11.20 -11.63 7.04
N GLN A 114 10.75 -10.40 7.10
CA GLN A 114 11.55 -9.28 7.56
C GLN A 114 11.49 -9.19 9.10
#